data_0ff66def7cc577b56eafc4a8577b058e
#
_entry.id   0ff66def7cc577b56eafc4a8577b058e
#
_cell.length_a   1.000
_cell.length_b   1.000
_cell.length_c   1.000
_cell.angle_alpha   90.00
_cell.angle_beta   90.00
_cell.angle_gamma   90.00
#
_symmetry.space_group_name_H-M   'P 1'
#
loop_
_entity.id
_entity.type
_entity.pdbx_description
1 polymer ?
#
loop_
_entity_poly.entity_id
_entity_poly.type
_entity_poly.pdbx_seq_one_letter_code
_entity_poly.pdbx_strand_id
1 'polypeptide(L)'
;KKIANFRFEKDLKYGATVTRFSYNIDNVRVRTVTRNAASTIDTITDTTEVMTVNIEKEAVFPLSDGEMKQAGPLNPGEVIGKQVAIKVAVEFDGTVFAEVLNATYAFDTGDLTTLSSNGTPITENSTTVPQMSSRMPAKLKRYNQTMSNMAFVTDAIGVSNLEQYLMSKNINLAGSVFANGYTGTMSNGADIYASENLTGEAVLSLATQPTNGDTLTINGVVINLVTTIGSTAGNVLVQTNVDTTRANIAGLINNPGTTSATQVALSAADQLTFTDTLRLVATNSNSDDTLTIVGTGSGALIVSET
;
A
#
# COMPACT_ATOMS: atom_id res chain seq x y z
N LYS A 1 13.73 -5.37 -1.98
CA LYS A 1 15.12 -4.84 -1.95
C LYS A 1 15.41 -3.72 -2.97
N LYS A 2 14.63 -3.53 -4.04
CA LYS A 2 14.96 -2.53 -5.07
C LYS A 2 14.29 -1.17 -4.85
N ILE A 3 13.28 -1.09 -3.99
CA ILE A 3 12.52 0.13 -3.70
C ILE A 3 12.98 0.78 -2.40
N ALA A 4 13.40 -0.01 -1.42
CA ALA A 4 13.84 0.47 -0.12
C ALA A 4 15.29 0.98 -0.13
N ASN A 5 15.56 1.99 0.67
CA ASN A 5 16.90 2.58 0.81
C ASN A 5 17.70 1.82 1.87
N PHE A 6 18.73 1.07 1.45
CA PHE A 6 19.60 0.26 2.31
C PHE A 6 20.90 0.97 2.75
N ARG A 7 20.99 2.29 2.60
CA ARG A 7 22.22 3.05 2.96
C ARG A 7 22.61 2.94 4.42
N PHE A 8 21.66 2.58 5.28
CA PHE A 8 21.82 2.53 6.74
C PHE A 8 21.78 1.10 7.29
N GLU A 9 21.94 0.08 6.44
CA GLU A 9 21.78 -1.35 6.81
C GLU A 9 22.86 -1.87 7.79
N LYS A 10 23.94 -1.11 8.05
CA LYS A 10 25.02 -1.53 8.93
C LYS A 10 24.76 -1.10 10.37
N ASP A 11 24.78 -2.09 11.29
CA ASP A 11 24.87 -1.91 12.76
C ASP A 11 23.66 -1.23 13.46
N LEU A 12 22.48 -1.19 12.81
CA LEU A 12 21.27 -0.67 13.43
C LEU A 12 20.60 -1.73 14.31
N LYS A 13 20.38 -1.39 15.59
CA LYS A 13 19.59 -2.17 16.53
C LYS A 13 18.25 -1.49 16.77
N TYR A 14 17.26 -2.25 17.25
CA TYR A 14 15.97 -1.70 17.66
C TYR A 14 16.16 -0.52 18.65
N GLY A 15 15.45 0.57 18.42
CA GLY A 15 15.59 1.81 19.18
C GLY A 15 16.81 2.66 18.83
N ALA A 16 17.71 2.19 17.94
CA ALA A 16 18.83 3.01 17.48
C ALA A 16 18.33 4.17 16.62
N THR A 17 18.92 5.33 16.82
CA THR A 17 18.67 6.52 16.02
C THR A 17 19.84 6.82 15.11
N VAL A 18 19.56 7.12 13.85
CA VAL A 18 20.54 7.62 12.90
C VAL A 18 20.19 9.06 12.53
N THR A 19 21.11 9.95 12.76
CA THR A 19 20.95 11.36 12.36
C THR A 19 21.65 11.58 11.03
N ARG A 20 20.90 12.04 10.04
CA ARG A 20 21.41 12.44 8.73
C ARG A 20 21.43 13.97 8.66
N PHE A 21 22.56 14.50 8.24
CA PHE A 21 22.67 15.91 7.89
C PHE A 21 22.40 16.08 6.40
N SER A 22 21.50 16.98 6.06
CA SER A 22 21.28 17.43 4.70
C SER A 22 21.37 18.96 4.63
N TYR A 23 21.90 19.46 3.53
CA TYR A 23 21.97 20.89 3.29
C TYR A 23 20.81 21.31 2.41
N ASN A 24 20.02 22.27 2.87
CA ASN A 24 19.00 22.88 2.02
C ASN A 24 19.67 23.98 1.19
N ILE A 25 19.75 23.77 -0.12
CA ILE A 25 20.32 24.68 -1.10
C ILE A 25 19.27 25.48 -1.87
N ASP A 26 17.98 25.38 -1.52
CA ASP A 26 16.88 26.03 -2.24
C ASP A 26 17.00 27.56 -2.24
N ASN A 27 17.69 28.11 -1.24
CA ASN A 27 17.96 29.53 -1.12
C ASN A 27 19.18 30.02 -1.95
N VAL A 28 19.96 29.06 -2.51
CA VAL A 28 21.13 29.44 -3.33
C VAL A 28 20.67 29.84 -4.73
N ARG A 29 20.90 31.08 -5.10
CA ARG A 29 20.45 31.62 -6.39
C ARG A 29 21.63 31.78 -7.34
N VAL A 30 21.46 31.29 -8.54
CA VAL A 30 22.37 31.60 -9.64
C VAL A 30 22.04 32.99 -10.17
N ARG A 31 23.02 33.90 -10.11
CA ARG A 31 22.86 35.32 -10.50
C ARG A 31 23.84 35.71 -11.60
N THR A 32 23.40 36.62 -12.44
CA THR A 32 24.33 37.27 -13.38
C THR A 32 25.27 38.22 -12.61
N VAL A 33 26.57 38.08 -12.80
CA VAL A 33 27.56 38.93 -12.16
C VAL A 33 27.55 40.30 -12.80
N THR A 34 27.36 41.35 -11.98
CA THR A 34 27.53 42.75 -12.41
C THR A 34 28.94 43.16 -12.09
N ARG A 35 29.68 43.63 -13.09
CA ARG A 35 31.07 44.08 -12.93
C ARG A 35 31.14 45.24 -11.93
N ASN A 36 32.03 45.15 -10.97
CA ASN A 36 32.25 46.14 -9.90
C ASN A 36 31.11 46.29 -8.86
N ALA A 37 30.20 45.31 -8.76
CA ALA A 37 29.22 45.25 -7.68
C ALA A 37 29.54 44.09 -6.71
N ALA A 38 29.29 44.30 -5.41
CA ALA A 38 29.44 43.26 -4.41
C ALA A 38 28.41 42.15 -4.63
N SER A 39 28.85 40.91 -4.59
CA SER A 39 27.94 39.74 -4.66
C SER A 39 27.24 39.53 -3.32
N THR A 40 25.94 39.28 -3.38
CA THR A 40 25.16 38.86 -2.21
C THR A 40 25.42 37.38 -1.90
N ILE A 41 25.76 37.07 -0.66
CA ILE A 41 25.96 35.69 -0.21
C ILE A 41 24.61 35.12 0.19
N ASP A 42 24.24 33.97 -0.37
CA ASP A 42 23.05 33.23 0.03
C ASP A 42 23.36 32.30 1.21
N THR A 43 22.38 32.10 2.08
CA THR A 43 22.53 31.27 3.29
C THR A 43 22.17 29.85 2.95
N ILE A 44 23.05 28.90 3.26
CA ILE A 44 22.76 27.46 3.24
C ILE A 44 22.32 27.07 4.65
N THR A 45 21.17 26.46 4.78
CA THR A 45 20.66 25.98 6.06
C THR A 45 20.84 24.46 6.19
N ASP A 46 21.35 24.04 7.33
CA ASP A 46 21.49 22.64 7.67
C ASP A 46 20.13 22.10 8.15
N THR A 47 19.71 20.97 7.61
CA THR A 47 18.56 20.22 8.08
C THR A 47 19.02 18.86 8.59
N THR A 48 18.53 18.48 9.77
CA THR A 48 18.78 17.17 10.37
C THR A 48 17.53 16.32 10.26
N GLU A 49 17.68 15.15 9.63
CA GLU A 49 16.68 14.10 9.66
C GLU A 49 17.11 13.03 10.66
N VAL A 50 16.20 12.66 11.54
CA VAL A 50 16.41 11.58 12.51
C VAL A 50 15.57 10.39 12.12
N MET A 51 16.22 9.25 11.84
CA MET A 51 15.56 7.99 11.61
C MET A 51 15.71 7.12 12.86
N THR A 52 14.60 6.58 13.36
CA THR A 52 14.59 5.64 14.49
C THR A 52 14.14 4.28 14.00
N VAL A 53 14.85 3.21 14.42
CA VAL A 53 14.44 1.84 14.16
C VAL A 53 13.32 1.48 15.14
N ASN A 54 12.07 1.48 14.66
CA ASN A 54 10.87 1.29 15.47
C ASN A 54 10.05 0.05 15.10
N ILE A 55 10.47 -0.69 14.08
CA ILE A 55 9.78 -1.91 13.61
C ILE A 55 10.78 -3.07 13.67
N GLU A 56 10.46 -4.06 14.49
CA GLU A 56 11.17 -5.34 14.56
C GLU A 56 10.14 -6.46 14.43
N LYS A 57 10.42 -7.44 13.59
CA LYS A 57 9.52 -8.56 13.35
C LYS A 57 10.29 -9.87 13.48
N GLU A 58 9.69 -10.83 14.18
CA GLU A 58 10.21 -12.18 14.31
C GLU A 58 9.17 -13.22 13.88
N ALA A 59 9.63 -14.38 13.47
CA ALA A 59 8.79 -15.55 13.24
C ALA A 59 9.31 -16.70 14.08
N VAL A 60 8.47 -17.22 14.99
CA VAL A 60 8.81 -18.32 15.89
C VAL A 60 7.93 -19.52 15.57
N PHE A 61 8.54 -20.69 15.45
CA PHE A 61 7.82 -21.95 15.26
C PHE A 61 8.42 -23.06 16.14
N PRO A 62 7.58 -23.89 16.75
CA PRO A 62 8.05 -25.02 17.53
C PRO A 62 8.53 -26.13 16.57
N LEU A 63 9.64 -26.76 16.91
CA LEU A 63 10.14 -27.96 16.26
C LEU A 63 10.69 -28.89 17.32
N SER A 64 10.05 -30.03 17.55
CA SER A 64 10.47 -30.98 18.55
C SER A 64 11.57 -31.92 18.05
N ASP A 65 12.47 -32.36 18.94
CA ASP A 65 13.49 -33.33 18.59
C ASP A 65 12.92 -34.68 18.11
N GLY A 66 11.68 -35.01 18.53
CA GLY A 66 10.95 -36.19 18.10
C GLY A 66 10.55 -36.09 16.63
N GLU A 67 10.01 -34.95 16.23
CA GLU A 67 9.62 -34.69 14.83
C GLU A 67 10.84 -34.67 13.91
N MET A 68 11.94 -34.07 14.34
CA MET A 68 13.21 -34.08 13.60
C MET A 68 13.74 -35.49 13.37
N LYS A 69 13.67 -36.36 14.39
CA LYS A 69 14.12 -37.75 14.27
C LYS A 69 13.19 -38.63 13.43
N GLN A 70 11.90 -38.38 13.45
CA GLN A 70 10.90 -39.15 12.69
C GLN A 70 10.86 -38.78 11.20
N ALA A 71 11.25 -37.57 10.83
CA ALA A 71 11.23 -37.10 9.45
C ALA A 71 12.29 -37.75 8.53
N GLY A 72 13.25 -38.48 9.08
CA GLY A 72 14.27 -39.19 8.32
C GLY A 72 15.11 -38.24 7.42
N PRO A 73 15.26 -38.56 6.12
CA PRO A 73 16.05 -37.76 5.18
C PRO A 73 15.38 -36.41 4.82
N LEU A 74 14.09 -36.21 5.11
CA LEU A 74 13.44 -34.92 4.99
C LEU A 74 13.88 -34.05 6.17
N ASN A 75 14.57 -32.95 5.89
CA ASN A 75 14.92 -31.97 6.91
C ASN A 75 13.75 -31.02 7.15
N PRO A 76 12.85 -31.27 8.11
CA PRO A 76 11.66 -30.43 8.32
C PRO A 76 12.04 -29.00 8.71
N GLY A 77 13.16 -28.80 9.39
CA GLY A 77 13.66 -27.47 9.71
C GLY A 77 13.99 -26.64 8.46
N GLU A 78 14.56 -27.26 7.43
CA GLU A 78 14.86 -26.57 6.17
C GLU A 78 13.59 -26.24 5.39
N VAL A 79 12.62 -27.17 5.31
CA VAL A 79 11.36 -26.96 4.59
C VAL A 79 10.52 -25.87 5.27
N ILE A 80 10.37 -25.95 6.60
CA ILE A 80 9.63 -24.95 7.37
C ILE A 80 10.37 -23.61 7.33
N GLY A 81 11.69 -23.61 7.46
CA GLY A 81 12.49 -22.40 7.38
C GLY A 81 12.35 -21.66 6.07
N LYS A 82 12.28 -22.36 4.93
CA LYS A 82 12.01 -21.74 3.62
C LYS A 82 10.63 -21.11 3.55
N GLN A 83 9.60 -21.78 4.07
CA GLN A 83 8.23 -21.25 4.08
C GLN A 83 8.10 -20.04 5.01
N VAL A 84 8.74 -20.08 6.18
CA VAL A 84 8.79 -18.95 7.11
C VAL A 84 9.53 -17.77 6.50
N ALA A 85 10.65 -18.00 5.80
CA ALA A 85 11.37 -16.94 5.10
C ALA A 85 10.51 -16.23 4.04
N ILE A 86 9.68 -16.97 3.30
CA ILE A 86 8.72 -16.38 2.35
C ILE A 86 7.71 -15.51 3.09
N LYS A 87 7.12 -16.00 4.20
CA LYS A 87 6.17 -15.21 5.00
C LYS A 87 6.80 -13.93 5.55
N VAL A 88 8.03 -14.00 6.06
CA VAL A 88 8.76 -12.83 6.54
C VAL A 88 9.02 -11.84 5.41
N ALA A 89 9.36 -12.32 4.20
CA ALA A 89 9.56 -11.45 3.04
C ALA A 89 8.27 -10.74 2.63
N VAL A 90 7.14 -11.45 2.59
CA VAL A 90 5.81 -10.87 2.30
C VAL A 90 5.44 -9.80 3.32
N GLU A 91 5.69 -10.08 4.60
CA GLU A 91 5.43 -9.13 5.69
C GLU A 91 6.30 -7.87 5.60
N PHE A 92 7.56 -8.05 5.17
CA PHE A 92 8.47 -6.94 4.95
C PHE A 92 8.02 -6.06 3.77
N ASP A 93 7.63 -6.69 2.67
CA ASP A 93 7.11 -5.98 1.50
C ASP A 93 5.83 -5.21 1.85
N GLY A 94 4.88 -5.82 2.57
CA GLY A 94 3.66 -5.14 3.02
C GLY A 94 3.96 -3.92 3.90
N THR A 95 4.94 -4.02 4.80
CA THR A 95 5.36 -2.89 5.65
C THR A 95 5.95 -1.75 4.81
N VAL A 96 6.77 -2.06 3.79
CA VAL A 96 7.36 -1.06 2.90
C VAL A 96 6.28 -0.39 2.03
N PHE A 97 5.32 -1.17 1.51
CA PHE A 97 4.25 -0.62 0.69
C PHE A 97 3.23 0.19 1.50
N ALA A 98 3.05 -0.09 2.79
CA ALA A 98 2.19 0.73 3.65
C ALA A 98 2.67 2.19 3.74
N GLU A 99 3.97 2.45 3.58
CA GLU A 99 4.53 3.80 3.55
C GLU A 99 4.09 4.61 2.31
N VAL A 100 3.49 3.98 1.30
CA VAL A 100 2.98 4.70 0.13
C VAL A 100 1.87 5.68 0.49
N LEU A 101 1.11 5.42 1.56
CA LEU A 101 0.07 6.32 2.06
C LEU A 101 0.65 7.64 2.62
N ASN A 102 1.91 7.61 3.03
CA ASN A 102 2.65 8.80 3.50
C ASN A 102 3.38 9.53 2.36
N ALA A 103 3.11 9.16 1.09
CA ALA A 103 3.77 9.74 -0.05
C ALA A 103 3.44 11.24 -0.20
N THR A 104 4.46 12.07 -0.44
CA THR A 104 4.30 13.51 -0.65
C THR A 104 3.52 13.84 -1.93
N TYR A 105 3.55 12.96 -2.92
CA TYR A 105 2.93 13.16 -4.22
C TYR A 105 1.96 12.03 -4.54
N ALA A 106 0.69 12.36 -4.69
CA ALA A 106 -0.33 11.47 -5.22
C ALA A 106 -0.46 11.66 -6.74
N PHE A 107 -0.99 10.65 -7.42
CA PHE A 107 -1.27 10.66 -8.85
C PHE A 107 -2.74 10.33 -9.08
N ASP A 108 -3.45 11.16 -9.84
CA ASP A 108 -4.90 11.08 -10.05
C ASP A 108 -5.31 11.21 -11.53
N THR A 109 -6.62 11.23 -11.81
CA THR A 109 -7.14 11.31 -13.19
C THR A 109 -6.75 12.59 -13.91
N GLY A 110 -6.57 13.70 -13.22
CA GLY A 110 -6.09 14.96 -13.80
C GLY A 110 -4.66 14.84 -14.31
N ASP A 111 -3.85 14.05 -13.64
CA ASP A 111 -2.47 13.78 -14.03
C ASP A 111 -2.35 12.95 -15.31
N LEU A 112 -3.38 12.13 -15.62
CA LEU A 112 -3.42 11.37 -16.87
C LEU A 112 -3.51 12.27 -18.12
N THR A 113 -3.93 13.52 -17.98
CA THR A 113 -4.10 14.45 -19.09
C THR A 113 -3.12 15.62 -19.06
N THR A 114 -3.06 16.34 -17.95
CA THR A 114 -2.36 17.63 -17.84
C THR A 114 -1.22 17.66 -16.84
N LEU A 115 -0.96 16.56 -16.09
CA LEU A 115 -0.06 16.51 -14.93
C LEU A 115 -0.45 17.55 -13.87
N SER A 116 -1.76 17.73 -13.68
CA SER A 116 -2.34 18.60 -12.67
C SER A 116 -3.40 17.82 -11.89
N SER A 117 -3.22 17.69 -10.60
CA SER A 117 -4.12 16.94 -9.72
C SER A 117 -5.53 17.53 -9.73
N ASN A 118 -6.54 16.66 -9.73
CA ASN A 118 -7.97 17.02 -9.60
C ASN A 118 -8.65 16.29 -8.44
N GLY A 119 -7.88 15.49 -7.66
CA GLY A 119 -8.38 14.76 -6.51
C GLY A 119 -9.24 13.53 -6.83
N THR A 120 -9.39 13.16 -8.10
CA THR A 120 -10.24 12.02 -8.51
C THR A 120 -9.39 10.75 -8.67
N PRO A 121 -9.70 9.66 -7.95
CA PRO A 121 -8.98 8.39 -8.08
C PRO A 121 -9.02 7.83 -9.50
N ILE A 122 -7.99 7.11 -9.89
CA ILE A 122 -7.88 6.46 -11.19
C ILE A 122 -8.46 5.06 -11.10
N THR A 123 -9.37 4.74 -12.01
CA THR A 123 -9.79 3.34 -12.22
C THR A 123 -8.79 2.62 -13.09
N GLU A 124 -8.27 1.51 -12.60
CA GLU A 124 -7.30 0.69 -13.31
C GLU A 124 -7.93 -0.07 -14.49
N ASN A 125 -7.35 0.08 -15.66
CA ASN A 125 -7.74 -0.64 -16.88
C ASN A 125 -6.63 -0.60 -17.93
N SER A 126 -6.82 -1.29 -19.05
CA SER A 126 -5.85 -1.37 -20.17
C SER A 126 -5.52 -0.03 -20.85
N THR A 127 -6.24 1.04 -20.57
CA THR A 127 -5.95 2.39 -21.06
C THR A 127 -5.23 3.22 -20.03
N THR A 128 -5.65 3.16 -18.75
CA THR A 128 -5.12 4.02 -17.69
C THR A 128 -3.76 3.53 -17.20
N VAL A 129 -3.54 2.22 -17.06
CA VAL A 129 -2.25 1.66 -16.60
C VAL A 129 -1.07 2.06 -17.48
N PRO A 130 -1.13 1.95 -18.82
CA PRO A 130 -0.07 2.45 -19.70
C PRO A 130 0.17 3.96 -19.58
N GLN A 131 -0.90 4.74 -19.38
CA GLN A 131 -0.78 6.18 -19.16
C GLN A 131 -0.11 6.49 -17.82
N MET A 132 -0.49 5.80 -16.73
CA MET A 132 0.13 5.93 -15.43
C MET A 132 1.62 5.61 -15.50
N SER A 133 1.98 4.46 -16.08
CA SER A 133 3.37 4.01 -16.17
C SER A 133 4.28 5.00 -16.90
N SER A 134 3.76 5.76 -17.88
CA SER A 134 4.52 6.78 -18.59
C SER A 134 4.50 8.15 -17.90
N ARG A 135 3.37 8.54 -17.30
CA ARG A 135 3.17 9.89 -16.77
C ARG A 135 3.60 10.06 -15.33
N MET A 136 3.54 9.01 -14.48
CA MET A 136 4.07 9.08 -13.12
C MET A 136 5.55 9.48 -13.09
N PRO A 137 6.45 8.85 -13.87
CA PRO A 137 7.83 9.31 -13.96
C PRO A 137 7.97 10.73 -14.50
N ALA A 138 7.12 11.14 -15.45
CA ALA A 138 7.12 12.50 -15.97
C ALA A 138 6.71 13.54 -14.92
N LYS A 139 5.72 13.21 -14.08
CA LYS A 139 5.33 14.06 -12.94
C LYS A 139 6.46 14.20 -11.93
N LEU A 140 7.12 13.11 -11.56
CA LEU A 140 8.26 13.13 -10.64
C LEU A 140 9.42 13.98 -11.19
N LYS A 141 9.71 13.87 -12.50
CA LYS A 141 10.72 14.70 -13.16
C LYS A 141 10.36 16.19 -13.12
N ARG A 142 9.07 16.53 -13.22
CA ARG A 142 8.62 17.93 -13.10
C ARG A 142 8.92 18.52 -11.71
N TYR A 143 9.00 17.69 -10.68
CA TYR A 143 9.41 18.08 -9.33
C TYR A 143 10.93 17.95 -9.09
N ASN A 144 11.74 17.99 -10.16
CA ASN A 144 13.19 17.89 -10.11
C ASN A 144 13.75 16.62 -9.47
N GLN A 145 12.96 15.55 -9.47
CA GLN A 145 13.46 14.23 -9.03
C GLN A 145 14.29 13.59 -10.13
N THR A 146 15.40 12.96 -9.74
CA THR A 146 16.26 12.26 -10.69
C THR A 146 15.58 10.97 -11.17
N MET A 147 15.68 10.68 -12.47
CA MET A 147 15.11 9.46 -13.08
C MET A 147 15.90 8.19 -12.76
N SER A 148 17.04 8.31 -12.07
CA SER A 148 17.84 7.16 -11.67
C SER A 148 17.15 6.40 -10.55
N ASN A 149 17.02 5.09 -10.68
CA ASN A 149 16.41 4.16 -9.71
C ASN A 149 14.90 4.35 -9.50
N MET A 150 14.15 4.79 -10.50
CA MET A 150 12.70 4.77 -10.45
C MET A 150 12.18 3.34 -10.69
N ALA A 151 11.16 2.97 -9.92
CA ALA A 151 10.42 1.73 -10.11
C ALA A 151 8.92 2.05 -10.21
N PHE A 152 8.25 1.42 -11.17
CA PHE A 152 6.80 1.37 -11.26
C PHE A 152 6.35 0.00 -10.74
N VAL A 153 5.56 0.00 -9.67
CA VAL A 153 5.07 -1.24 -9.06
C VAL A 153 3.57 -1.29 -9.23
N THR A 154 3.07 -2.41 -9.71
CA THR A 154 1.64 -2.67 -9.90
C THR A 154 1.33 -4.11 -9.51
N ASP A 155 0.07 -4.48 -9.39
CA ASP A 155 -0.38 -5.84 -9.18
C ASP A 155 -0.38 -6.68 -10.47
N ALA A 156 -0.78 -7.94 -10.41
CA ALA A 156 -0.85 -8.81 -11.58
C ALA A 156 -1.89 -8.33 -12.60
N ILE A 157 -2.97 -7.68 -12.15
CA ILE A 157 -3.99 -7.12 -13.05
C ILE A 157 -3.42 -5.95 -13.83
N GLY A 158 -2.68 -5.05 -13.18
CA GLY A 158 -2.01 -3.94 -13.83
C GLY A 158 -0.98 -4.38 -14.85
N VAL A 159 -0.21 -5.42 -14.54
CA VAL A 159 0.71 -6.04 -15.52
C VAL A 159 -0.07 -6.58 -16.71
N SER A 160 -1.15 -7.34 -16.49
CA SER A 160 -2.00 -7.87 -17.55
C SER A 160 -2.62 -6.77 -18.43
N ASN A 161 -3.06 -5.67 -17.82
CA ASN A 161 -3.56 -4.50 -18.54
C ASN A 161 -2.49 -3.85 -19.42
N LEU A 162 -1.25 -3.77 -18.91
CA LEU A 162 -0.11 -3.27 -19.69
C LEU A 162 0.22 -4.17 -20.87
N GLU A 163 0.23 -5.50 -20.65
CA GLU A 163 0.44 -6.49 -21.70
C GLU A 163 -0.62 -6.41 -22.81
N GLN A 164 -1.90 -6.38 -22.43
CA GLN A 164 -3.01 -6.26 -23.39
C GLN A 164 -2.87 -5.00 -24.24
N TYR A 165 -2.50 -3.88 -23.62
CA TYR A 165 -2.24 -2.65 -24.36
C TYR A 165 -1.09 -2.82 -25.36
N LEU A 166 0.03 -3.39 -24.95
CA LEU A 166 1.22 -3.60 -25.79
C LEU A 166 0.92 -4.58 -26.93
N MET A 167 0.18 -5.67 -26.67
CA MET A 167 -0.29 -6.59 -27.72
C MET A 167 -1.21 -5.88 -28.73
N SER A 168 -2.12 -5.01 -28.25
CA SER A 168 -3.01 -4.25 -29.13
C SER A 168 -2.27 -3.28 -30.08
N LYS A 169 -1.04 -2.90 -29.71
CA LYS A 169 -0.16 -2.04 -30.52
C LYS A 169 0.81 -2.81 -31.41
N ASN A 170 0.71 -4.14 -31.50
CA ASN A 170 1.65 -5.00 -32.22
C ASN A 170 3.13 -4.79 -31.82
N ILE A 171 3.37 -4.36 -30.59
CA ILE A 171 4.70 -4.22 -30.06
C ILE A 171 5.18 -5.61 -29.64
N ASN A 172 6.13 -6.15 -30.37
CA ASN A 172 6.75 -7.45 -30.10
C ASN A 172 7.60 -7.33 -28.82
N LEU A 173 6.99 -7.46 -27.66
CA LEU A 173 7.68 -7.67 -26.41
C LEU A 173 8.10 -9.14 -26.34
N ALA A 174 9.26 -9.41 -26.94
CA ALA A 174 9.82 -10.76 -26.96
C ALA A 174 10.01 -11.28 -25.52
N GLY A 175 9.35 -12.32 -25.24
CA GLY A 175 9.44 -13.46 -24.33
C GLY A 175 10.36 -13.50 -23.11
N SER A 176 11.13 -12.47 -22.77
CA SER A 176 12.02 -12.48 -21.59
C SER A 176 11.48 -11.74 -20.39
N VAL A 177 10.26 -11.24 -20.47
CA VAL A 177 9.74 -10.15 -19.64
C VAL A 177 9.21 -10.63 -18.28
N PHE A 178 8.75 -11.88 -18.12
CA PHE A 178 7.92 -12.27 -16.98
C PHE A 178 8.50 -13.30 -16.02
N ALA A 179 9.79 -13.58 -16.09
CA ALA A 179 10.44 -14.40 -15.07
C ALA A 179 10.76 -13.54 -13.83
N ASN A 180 10.21 -13.90 -12.68
CA ASN A 180 10.50 -13.31 -11.35
C ASN A 180 9.87 -11.93 -11.05
N GLY A 181 8.72 -11.61 -11.60
CA GLY A 181 8.00 -10.36 -11.27
C GLY A 181 8.66 -9.08 -11.81
N TYR A 182 9.68 -9.19 -12.64
CA TYR A 182 10.28 -8.08 -13.37
C TYR A 182 9.71 -8.03 -14.79
N THR A 183 9.03 -6.97 -15.13
CA THR A 183 8.33 -6.80 -16.41
C THR A 183 9.10 -5.96 -17.42
N GLY A 184 10.33 -5.55 -17.10
CA GLY A 184 11.21 -4.80 -17.98
C GLY A 184 11.43 -3.36 -17.56
N THR A 185 12.15 -2.61 -18.40
CA THR A 185 12.44 -1.18 -18.20
C THR A 185 11.71 -0.37 -19.25
N MET A 186 11.03 0.67 -18.82
CA MET A 186 10.34 1.59 -19.72
C MET A 186 11.32 2.50 -20.46
N SER A 187 10.87 3.10 -21.56
CA SER A 187 11.66 4.07 -22.33
C SER A 187 12.11 5.28 -21.52
N ASN A 188 11.41 5.60 -20.41
CA ASN A 188 11.78 6.66 -19.48
C ASN A 188 12.78 6.21 -18.39
N GLY A 189 13.24 4.96 -18.42
CA GLY A 189 14.22 4.42 -17.47
C GLY A 189 13.64 3.83 -16.19
N ALA A 190 12.32 3.80 -16.02
CA ALA A 190 11.68 3.19 -14.85
C ALA A 190 11.58 1.66 -15.04
N ASP A 191 11.99 0.91 -14.03
CA ASP A 191 11.79 -0.54 -13.96
C ASP A 191 10.36 -0.87 -13.56
N ILE A 192 9.77 -1.91 -14.15
CA ILE A 192 8.40 -2.34 -13.83
C ILE A 192 8.46 -3.64 -13.00
N TYR A 193 7.73 -3.66 -11.91
CA TYR A 193 7.60 -4.81 -11.01
C TYR A 193 6.15 -5.14 -10.74
N ALA A 194 5.85 -6.43 -10.62
CA ALA A 194 4.59 -6.93 -10.11
C ALA A 194 4.73 -7.27 -8.62
N SER A 195 3.74 -6.88 -7.82
CA SER A 195 3.63 -7.28 -6.41
C SER A 195 2.17 -7.35 -6.00
N GLU A 196 1.78 -8.44 -5.36
CA GLU A 196 0.44 -8.60 -4.76
C GLU A 196 0.37 -8.05 -3.32
N ASN A 197 1.47 -7.51 -2.81
CA ASN A 197 1.55 -6.94 -1.45
C ASN A 197 1.36 -5.42 -1.45
N LEU A 198 0.69 -4.86 -2.46
CA LEU A 198 0.43 -3.43 -2.53
C LEU A 198 -0.62 -3.03 -1.51
N THR A 199 -0.41 -1.86 -0.89
CA THR A 199 -1.41 -1.26 -0.01
C THR A 199 -2.58 -0.74 -0.83
N GLY A 200 -3.80 -1.18 -0.47
CA GLY A 200 -5.05 -0.68 -1.03
C GLY A 200 -5.73 0.26 -0.04
N GLU A 201 -6.36 1.30 -0.54
CA GLU A 201 -7.21 2.20 0.23
C GLU A 201 -8.56 2.34 -0.46
N ALA A 202 -9.63 2.25 0.33
CA ALA A 202 -10.98 2.55 -0.10
C ALA A 202 -11.59 3.58 0.84
N VAL A 203 -12.11 4.67 0.28
CA VAL A 203 -12.82 5.70 1.02
C VAL A 203 -14.30 5.64 0.64
N LEU A 204 -15.13 5.27 1.62
CA LEU A 204 -16.58 5.25 1.44
C LEU A 204 -17.17 6.52 2.02
N SER A 205 -17.98 7.23 1.24
CA SER A 205 -18.77 8.36 1.73
C SER A 205 -20.10 7.83 2.27
N LEU A 206 -20.28 7.90 3.58
CA LEU A 206 -21.51 7.50 4.29
C LEU A 206 -22.13 8.73 4.94
N ALA A 207 -22.56 9.68 4.12
CA ALA A 207 -23.22 10.92 4.58
C ALA A 207 -24.69 10.69 4.98
N THR A 208 -25.31 9.63 4.47
CA THR A 208 -26.69 9.26 4.78
C THR A 208 -26.73 7.97 5.57
N GLN A 209 -27.76 7.86 6.42
CA GLN A 209 -27.97 6.68 7.23
C GLN A 209 -28.29 5.46 6.34
N PRO A 210 -27.53 4.36 6.44
CA PRO A 210 -27.89 3.12 5.78
C PRO A 210 -29.24 2.58 6.25
N THR A 211 -29.90 1.81 5.40
CA THR A 211 -31.18 1.18 5.71
C THR A 211 -31.00 -0.28 6.13
N ASN A 212 -32.05 -0.86 6.71
CA ASN A 212 -32.02 -2.27 7.09
C ASN A 212 -31.95 -3.15 5.84
N GLY A 213 -30.91 -3.95 5.75
CA GLY A 213 -30.67 -4.86 4.65
C GLY A 213 -29.65 -4.37 3.63
N ASP A 214 -29.15 -3.13 3.77
CA ASP A 214 -28.01 -2.68 2.99
C ASP A 214 -26.77 -3.52 3.31
N THR A 215 -25.86 -3.65 2.35
CA THR A 215 -24.66 -4.47 2.53
C THR A 215 -23.41 -3.72 2.09
N LEU A 216 -22.33 -3.99 2.80
CA LEU A 216 -20.97 -3.61 2.42
C LEU A 216 -20.17 -4.89 2.13
N THR A 217 -19.66 -5.04 0.94
CA THR A 217 -18.86 -6.21 0.55
C THR A 217 -17.40 -5.79 0.39
N ILE A 218 -16.50 -6.49 1.09
CA ILE A 218 -15.05 -6.27 1.04
C ILE A 218 -14.39 -7.58 0.59
N ASN A 219 -13.82 -7.60 -0.62
CA ASN A 219 -13.19 -8.77 -1.21
C ASN A 219 -14.05 -10.05 -1.10
N GLY A 220 -15.36 -9.93 -1.33
CA GLY A 220 -16.32 -11.02 -1.27
C GLY A 220 -16.87 -11.33 0.12
N VAL A 221 -16.33 -10.76 1.19
CA VAL A 221 -16.89 -10.84 2.54
C VAL A 221 -18.00 -9.82 2.70
N VAL A 222 -19.20 -10.29 3.04
CA VAL A 222 -20.39 -9.44 3.17
C VAL A 222 -20.61 -9.02 4.62
N ILE A 223 -20.72 -7.72 4.84
CA ILE A 223 -21.15 -7.09 6.09
C ILE A 223 -22.59 -6.63 5.90
N ASN A 224 -23.52 -7.14 6.72
CA ASN A 224 -24.93 -6.81 6.62
C ASN A 224 -25.28 -5.67 7.60
N LEU A 225 -25.92 -4.63 7.11
CA LEU A 225 -26.36 -3.50 7.91
C LEU A 225 -27.80 -3.75 8.35
N VAL A 226 -28.03 -3.90 9.67
CA VAL A 226 -29.31 -4.33 10.23
C VAL A 226 -29.78 -3.38 11.35
N THR A 227 -31.08 -3.14 11.41
CA THR A 227 -31.67 -2.33 12.49
C THR A 227 -31.88 -3.12 13.79
N THR A 228 -31.83 -4.44 13.72
CA THR A 228 -31.88 -5.32 14.89
C THR A 228 -30.76 -6.35 14.78
N ILE A 229 -29.85 -6.34 15.76
CA ILE A 229 -28.74 -7.27 15.77
C ILE A 229 -29.27 -8.69 16.01
N GLY A 230 -28.97 -9.61 15.10
CA GLY A 230 -29.30 -11.02 15.23
C GLY A 230 -28.06 -11.83 15.57
N SER A 231 -28.07 -13.12 15.19
CA SER A 231 -26.92 -14.02 15.37
C SER A 231 -26.15 -14.29 14.07
N THR A 232 -26.54 -13.67 12.97
CA THR A 232 -25.88 -13.89 11.66
C THR A 232 -24.51 -13.25 11.66
N ALA A 233 -23.49 -14.01 11.26
CA ALA A 233 -22.12 -13.52 11.12
C ALA A 233 -22.04 -12.31 10.17
N GLY A 234 -21.26 -11.31 10.53
CA GLY A 234 -21.10 -10.09 9.74
C GLY A 234 -22.23 -9.07 9.86
N ASN A 235 -23.21 -9.29 10.76
CA ASN A 235 -24.21 -8.26 11.04
C ASN A 235 -23.60 -7.08 11.82
N VAL A 236 -23.95 -5.87 11.39
CA VAL A 236 -23.60 -4.59 12.05
C VAL A 236 -24.88 -3.79 12.30
N LEU A 237 -25.05 -3.31 13.52
CA LEU A 237 -26.21 -2.55 13.91
C LEU A 237 -26.20 -1.14 13.32
N VAL A 238 -27.23 -0.83 12.55
CA VAL A 238 -27.55 0.52 12.09
C VAL A 238 -28.14 1.30 13.27
N GLN A 239 -27.45 2.35 13.69
CA GLN A 239 -27.87 3.22 14.80
C GLN A 239 -28.72 4.40 14.27
N THR A 240 -29.25 5.20 15.19
CA THR A 240 -30.00 6.41 14.82
C THR A 240 -29.14 7.52 14.23
N ASN A 241 -27.83 7.48 14.44
CA ASN A 241 -26.85 8.42 13.93
C ASN A 241 -25.89 7.70 12.99
N VAL A 242 -25.65 8.29 11.81
CA VAL A 242 -24.74 7.77 10.78
C VAL A 242 -23.31 7.64 11.30
N ASP A 243 -22.83 8.57 12.13
CA ASP A 243 -21.48 8.53 12.70
C ASP A 243 -21.27 7.29 13.57
N THR A 244 -22.27 6.94 14.38
CA THR A 244 -22.21 5.73 15.20
C THR A 244 -22.33 4.47 14.35
N THR A 245 -23.08 4.51 13.28
CA THR A 245 -23.15 3.39 12.33
C THR A 245 -21.81 3.18 11.62
N ARG A 246 -21.15 4.25 11.15
CA ARG A 246 -19.78 4.18 10.60
C ARG A 246 -18.78 3.61 11.61
N ALA A 247 -18.87 4.06 12.88
CA ALA A 247 -18.01 3.54 13.94
C ALA A 247 -18.24 2.05 14.21
N ASN A 248 -19.48 1.56 14.11
CA ASN A 248 -19.79 0.13 14.24
C ASN A 248 -19.21 -0.70 13.08
N ILE A 249 -19.30 -0.18 11.84
CA ILE A 249 -18.68 -0.84 10.68
C ILE A 249 -17.16 -0.89 10.85
N ALA A 250 -16.52 0.21 11.22
CA ALA A 250 -15.09 0.26 11.51
C ALA A 250 -14.72 -0.72 12.64
N GLY A 251 -15.56 -0.82 13.66
CA GLY A 251 -15.39 -1.75 14.78
C GLY A 251 -15.34 -3.21 14.35
N LEU A 252 -16.25 -3.64 13.47
CA LEU A 252 -16.25 -5.00 12.91
C LEU A 252 -15.01 -5.26 12.03
N ILE A 253 -14.62 -4.31 11.19
CA ILE A 253 -13.45 -4.45 10.31
C ILE A 253 -12.18 -4.59 11.15
N ASN A 254 -12.00 -3.75 12.17
CA ASN A 254 -10.82 -3.77 13.03
C ASN A 254 -10.79 -4.95 14.01
N ASN A 255 -11.96 -5.50 14.37
CA ASN A 255 -12.08 -6.61 15.32
C ASN A 255 -13.07 -7.67 14.80
N PRO A 256 -12.76 -8.35 13.70
CA PRO A 256 -13.70 -9.22 12.98
C PRO A 256 -14.13 -10.46 13.78
N GLY A 257 -13.38 -10.85 14.79
CA GLY A 257 -13.68 -11.97 15.70
C GLY A 257 -14.55 -11.61 16.92
N THR A 258 -14.96 -10.33 17.06
CA THR A 258 -15.67 -9.87 18.25
C THR A 258 -17.17 -9.76 18.01
N THR A 259 -17.96 -10.40 18.88
CA THR A 259 -19.40 -10.19 18.97
C THR A 259 -19.73 -9.26 20.13
N SER A 260 -20.53 -8.25 19.86
CA SER A 260 -20.97 -7.24 20.83
C SER A 260 -22.46 -6.88 20.65
N ALA A 261 -22.96 -5.89 21.36
CA ALA A 261 -24.31 -5.37 21.17
C ALA A 261 -24.52 -4.68 19.80
N THR A 262 -23.45 -4.34 19.10
CA THR A 262 -23.48 -3.58 17.83
C THR A 262 -22.95 -4.32 16.63
N GLN A 263 -22.35 -5.49 16.83
CA GLN A 263 -21.80 -6.32 15.75
C GLN A 263 -21.78 -7.80 16.11
N VAL A 264 -21.87 -8.65 15.10
CA VAL A 264 -21.65 -10.09 15.20
C VAL A 264 -20.38 -10.46 14.48
N ALA A 265 -19.51 -11.22 15.15
CA ALA A 265 -18.26 -11.69 14.56
C ALA A 265 -18.46 -12.31 13.17
N LEU A 266 -17.51 -12.09 12.28
CA LEU A 266 -17.43 -12.75 10.98
C LEU A 266 -17.21 -14.28 11.14
N SER A 267 -17.44 -15.04 10.09
CA SER A 267 -17.03 -16.46 10.07
C SER A 267 -15.51 -16.58 10.24
N ALA A 268 -15.01 -17.72 10.74
CA ALA A 268 -13.58 -17.92 10.94
C ALA A 268 -12.75 -17.73 9.65
N ALA A 269 -13.30 -18.11 8.49
CA ALA A 269 -12.66 -17.92 7.19
C ALA A 269 -12.59 -16.42 6.80
N ASP A 270 -13.67 -15.68 7.03
CA ASP A 270 -13.75 -14.25 6.73
C ASP A 270 -12.86 -13.43 7.68
N GLN A 271 -12.75 -13.86 8.96
CA GLN A 271 -11.80 -13.25 9.91
C GLN A 271 -10.38 -13.35 9.38
N LEU A 272 -9.93 -14.53 8.93
CA LEU A 272 -8.59 -14.71 8.34
C LEU A 272 -8.40 -13.86 7.08
N THR A 273 -9.46 -13.68 6.28
CA THR A 273 -9.41 -12.77 5.13
C THR A 273 -9.09 -11.35 5.57
N PHE A 274 -9.73 -10.85 6.63
CA PHE A 274 -9.52 -9.48 7.10
C PHE A 274 -8.20 -9.31 7.86
N THR A 275 -7.82 -10.27 8.72
CA THR A 275 -6.64 -10.14 9.60
C THR A 275 -5.34 -10.57 8.94
N ASP A 276 -5.35 -11.64 8.17
CA ASP A 276 -4.12 -12.26 7.64
C ASP A 276 -3.91 -11.95 6.16
N THR A 277 -4.98 -12.04 5.35
CA THR A 277 -4.86 -11.86 3.90
C THR A 277 -4.82 -10.38 3.53
N LEU A 278 -5.83 -9.61 3.94
CA LEU A 278 -5.95 -8.19 3.59
C LEU A 278 -5.34 -7.26 4.63
N ARG A 279 -5.25 -7.68 5.88
CA ARG A 279 -4.76 -6.86 7.02
C ARG A 279 -5.45 -5.51 7.07
N LEU A 280 -6.76 -5.56 7.18
CA LEU A 280 -7.60 -4.37 7.11
C LEU A 280 -7.50 -3.53 8.38
N VAL A 281 -7.48 -2.23 8.17
CA VAL A 281 -7.67 -1.22 9.21
C VAL A 281 -8.70 -0.23 8.70
N ALA A 282 -9.75 0.02 9.49
CA ALA A 282 -10.79 0.97 9.16
C ALA A 282 -10.73 2.17 10.10
N THR A 283 -10.81 3.37 9.53
CA THR A 283 -10.85 4.65 10.27
C THR A 283 -12.11 5.40 9.91
N ASN A 284 -12.88 5.79 10.92
CA ASN A 284 -14.08 6.62 10.77
C ASN A 284 -13.72 8.11 10.91
N SER A 285 -14.13 8.95 9.96
CA SER A 285 -14.06 10.41 10.05
C SER A 285 -15.47 10.99 10.12
N ASN A 286 -15.82 11.57 11.28
CA ASN A 286 -17.12 12.20 11.46
C ASN A 286 -17.17 13.59 10.84
N SER A 287 -16.03 14.25 10.63
CA SER A 287 -15.95 15.57 10.01
C SER A 287 -16.17 15.52 8.50
N ASP A 288 -15.78 14.42 7.86
CA ASP A 288 -15.78 14.28 6.40
C ASP A 288 -16.86 13.30 5.91
N ASP A 289 -17.66 12.75 6.83
CA ASP A 289 -18.67 11.72 6.56
C ASP A 289 -18.12 10.48 5.84
N THR A 290 -16.88 10.10 6.15
CA THR A 290 -16.17 9.02 5.47
C THR A 290 -15.78 7.88 6.38
N LEU A 291 -15.72 6.67 5.80
CA LEU A 291 -15.08 5.49 6.35
C LEU A 291 -13.92 5.12 5.42
N THR A 292 -12.72 5.27 5.92
CA THR A 292 -11.50 4.89 5.19
C THR A 292 -11.08 3.48 5.59
N ILE A 293 -10.93 2.58 4.62
CA ILE A 293 -10.48 1.20 4.81
C ILE A 293 -9.13 1.05 4.11
N VAL A 294 -8.13 0.65 4.86
CA VAL A 294 -6.77 0.41 4.35
C VAL A 294 -6.46 -1.07 4.47
N GLY A 295 -6.03 -1.68 3.39
CA GLY A 295 -5.50 -3.04 3.36
C GLY A 295 -4.00 -3.04 3.09
N THR A 296 -3.21 -3.60 4.00
CA THR A 296 -1.75 -3.70 3.87
C THR A 296 -1.28 -5.13 3.56
N GLY A 297 -2.23 -6.01 3.29
CA GLY A 297 -1.98 -7.41 2.94
C GLY A 297 -1.84 -7.63 1.43
N SER A 298 -1.87 -8.88 1.04
CA SER A 298 -1.79 -9.30 -0.37
C SER A 298 -3.14 -9.17 -1.08
N GLY A 299 -3.12 -8.61 -2.27
CA GLY A 299 -4.27 -8.47 -3.15
C GLY A 299 -4.87 -7.06 -3.17
N ALA A 300 -5.57 -6.75 -4.27
CA ALA A 300 -6.29 -5.49 -4.40
C ALA A 300 -7.44 -5.40 -3.40
N LEU A 301 -7.63 -4.24 -2.78
CA LEU A 301 -8.79 -3.99 -1.94
C LEU A 301 -10.00 -3.64 -2.84
N ILE A 302 -10.99 -4.53 -2.86
CA ILE A 302 -12.23 -4.36 -3.61
C ILE A 302 -13.37 -4.14 -2.62
N VAL A 303 -14.00 -2.97 -2.70
CA VAL A 303 -15.12 -2.61 -1.83
C VAL A 303 -16.32 -2.24 -2.70
N SER A 304 -17.49 -2.77 -2.36
CA SER A 304 -18.77 -2.44 -3.02
C SER A 304 -19.90 -2.33 -2.01
N GLU A 305 -20.82 -1.43 -2.28
CA GLU A 305 -22.04 -1.20 -1.48
C GLU A 305 -23.28 -1.57 -2.30
N THR A 306 -24.31 -2.08 -1.59
CA THR A 306 -25.61 -2.41 -2.19
C THR A 306 -26.73 -2.08 -1.23
#